data_c9322c28505c17ad43ce4c3423e116c3
#
_entry.id   c9322c28505c17ad43ce4c3423e116c3
#
_cell.length_a   1.000
_cell.length_b   1.000
_cell.length_c   1.000
_cell.angle_alpha   90.00
_cell.angle_beta   90.00
_cell.angle_gamma   90.00
#
_symmetry.space_group_name_H-M   'P 1'
#
loop_
_entity.id
_entity.type
_entity.pdbx_description
1 polymer ?
#
loop_
_entity_poly.entity_id
_entity_poly.type
_entity_poly.pdbx_seq_one_letter_code
_entity_poly.pdbx_strand_id
1 'polypeptide(L)'
;MLAGTLIPSMSLLETFWVVPLPGGSPRRIGDVLAQDATWFPDGRRILYGRESDLYVARSDGSQARKLLTVAGHAWWPRISPDGERIRFTVADPSTGAHSLWEASIDGTNLRPLLPGWNSPAAECCGNWTPDGRYFLFQSDHDNRTDIWALRDKESLLRRRDREPVQLTTGPLSYSVPLPSRDGKRLYVIGDQRRGELARYDAKLRQNDPYLAGISAEQVRFSRDGQWVAYVAYPETTLWRSKVDGTERLQLTSPPMGSALPRWSPDGKQIAFAGAEPGQPWGIYVVSADGGAPQAVVPQEPNRTDPGWLPDGNSLIYGDSFISEAAITGIHWLDLRTHQTSILPGSEGLWSPRVSPDGRYVACLNRDAHRLVLFDLTTRWTAELASGANMGWPEWSHDSKSVFFLFEPTNDTFSLFRVRIDDRQPEKVMSLKDVRLALGLVGEWHGLAPDDSPLMLRDTASQEIYALDWEAP
;
A
#
# COMPACT_ATOMS: atom_id res chain seq x y z
N MET A 1 -13.41 -26.49 -6.24
CA MET A 1 -12.76 -25.29 -5.63
C MET A 1 -12.20 -24.47 -6.77
N LEU A 2 -12.48 -23.19 -6.83
CA LEU A 2 -11.75 -22.23 -7.68
C LEU A 2 -10.49 -21.86 -6.92
N ALA A 3 -9.33 -21.97 -7.56
CA ALA A 3 -8.06 -21.50 -7.02
C ALA A 3 -7.58 -20.34 -7.91
N GLY A 4 -7.32 -19.23 -7.31
CA GLY A 4 -6.61 -18.09 -7.89
C GLY A 4 -5.46 -17.71 -6.95
N THR A 5 -4.47 -17.02 -7.45
CA THR A 5 -3.34 -16.58 -6.63
C THR A 5 -3.79 -15.38 -5.80
N LEU A 6 -3.65 -15.46 -4.48
CA LEU A 6 -3.88 -14.33 -3.57
C LEU A 6 -2.66 -13.42 -3.58
N ILE A 7 -2.53 -12.58 -4.59
CA ILE A 7 -1.60 -11.46 -4.58
C ILE A 7 -2.46 -10.19 -4.53
N PRO A 8 -2.30 -9.33 -3.51
CA PRO A 8 -3.08 -8.11 -3.40
C PRO A 8 -2.52 -7.01 -4.31
N SER A 9 -2.56 -7.22 -5.64
CA SER A 9 -2.45 -6.13 -6.58
C SER A 9 -3.75 -6.05 -7.36
N MET A 10 -4.48 -4.96 -7.21
CA MET A 10 -5.77 -4.72 -7.88
C MET A 10 -5.68 -4.68 -9.41
N SER A 11 -4.50 -4.83 -10.00
CA SER A 11 -4.27 -4.73 -11.45
C SER A 11 -4.01 -6.06 -12.15
N LEU A 12 -3.87 -7.19 -11.44
CA LEU A 12 -3.52 -8.46 -12.08
C LEU A 12 -4.77 -9.24 -12.47
N LEU A 13 -4.97 -9.40 -13.76
CA LEU A 13 -5.90 -10.36 -14.33
C LEU A 13 -5.21 -11.72 -14.40
N GLU A 14 -5.79 -12.73 -13.74
CA GLU A 14 -5.22 -14.06 -13.66
C GLU A 14 -6.07 -15.11 -14.39
N THR A 15 -5.44 -16.21 -14.75
CA THR A 15 -6.13 -17.37 -15.30
C THR A 15 -6.74 -18.22 -14.19
N PHE A 16 -7.97 -18.71 -14.40
CA PHE A 16 -8.68 -19.51 -13.41
C PHE A 16 -8.59 -21.01 -13.71
N TRP A 17 -8.48 -21.78 -12.62
CA TRP A 17 -8.40 -23.23 -12.65
C TRP A 17 -9.47 -23.85 -11.75
N VAL A 18 -10.04 -24.95 -12.18
CA VAL A 18 -10.93 -25.78 -11.36
C VAL A 18 -10.12 -26.95 -10.83
N VAL A 19 -10.10 -27.12 -9.51
CA VAL A 19 -9.49 -28.25 -8.83
C VAL A 19 -10.60 -29.14 -8.30
N PRO A 20 -10.72 -30.41 -8.76
CA PRO A 20 -11.68 -31.35 -8.20
C PRO A 20 -11.35 -31.70 -6.73
N LEU A 21 -12.36 -31.89 -5.90
CA LEU A 21 -12.24 -32.38 -4.54
C LEU A 21 -12.90 -33.76 -4.41
N PRO A 22 -12.26 -34.71 -3.70
CA PRO A 22 -11.08 -34.62 -2.84
C PRO A 22 -9.72 -34.71 -3.57
N GLY A 23 -9.68 -34.83 -4.88
CA GLY A 23 -8.45 -34.83 -5.66
C GLY A 23 -8.71 -35.01 -7.15
N GLY A 24 -7.77 -34.61 -7.98
CA GLY A 24 -7.83 -34.66 -9.43
C GLY A 24 -6.93 -33.62 -10.10
N SER A 25 -6.72 -33.74 -11.40
CA SER A 25 -5.90 -32.80 -12.15
C SER A 25 -6.60 -31.45 -12.27
N PRO A 26 -5.92 -30.32 -11.98
CA PRO A 26 -6.43 -29.00 -12.23
C PRO A 26 -6.81 -28.80 -13.70
N ARG A 27 -7.92 -28.13 -13.96
CA ARG A 27 -8.43 -27.81 -15.31
C ARG A 27 -8.59 -26.31 -15.44
N ARG A 28 -7.97 -25.72 -16.45
CA ARG A 28 -8.11 -24.30 -16.77
C ARG A 28 -9.53 -24.01 -17.27
N ILE A 29 -10.07 -22.84 -16.88
CA ILE A 29 -11.37 -22.35 -17.33
C ILE A 29 -11.17 -21.50 -18.60
N GLY A 30 -11.05 -22.16 -19.75
CA GLY A 30 -10.86 -21.49 -21.03
C GLY A 30 -9.77 -20.41 -21.00
N ASP A 31 -10.06 -19.28 -21.63
CA ASP A 31 -9.19 -18.09 -21.65
C ASP A 31 -9.72 -16.96 -20.73
N VAL A 32 -10.49 -17.32 -19.70
CA VAL A 32 -10.98 -16.35 -18.72
C VAL A 32 -9.80 -15.74 -17.97
N LEU A 33 -9.69 -14.41 -18.09
CA LEU A 33 -8.81 -13.58 -17.30
C LEU A 33 -9.68 -12.72 -16.39
N ALA A 34 -9.50 -12.82 -15.09
CA ALA A 34 -10.32 -12.12 -14.11
C ALA A 34 -9.56 -11.87 -12.81
N GLN A 35 -10.11 -11.03 -11.96
CA GLN A 35 -9.55 -10.74 -10.63
C GLN A 35 -10.09 -11.71 -9.57
N ASP A 36 -11.35 -12.09 -9.65
CA ASP A 36 -12.00 -13.09 -8.78
C ASP A 36 -13.24 -13.66 -9.46
N ALA A 37 -13.67 -14.85 -9.00
CA ALA A 37 -14.83 -15.54 -9.54
C ALA A 37 -15.59 -16.34 -8.49
N THR A 38 -16.88 -16.55 -8.71
CA THR A 38 -17.75 -17.42 -7.91
C THR A 38 -18.63 -18.30 -8.79
N TRP A 39 -19.03 -19.45 -8.26
CA TRP A 39 -19.97 -20.34 -8.92
C TRP A 39 -21.41 -19.86 -8.73
N PHE A 40 -22.21 -20.02 -9.77
CA PHE A 40 -23.67 -20.02 -9.60
C PHE A 40 -24.10 -21.26 -8.81
N PRO A 41 -25.23 -21.21 -8.06
CA PRO A 41 -25.74 -22.37 -7.34
C PRO A 41 -25.99 -23.60 -8.21
N ASP A 42 -26.22 -23.40 -9.51
CA ASP A 42 -26.42 -24.49 -10.48
C ASP A 42 -25.16 -25.26 -10.82
N GLY A 43 -23.97 -24.78 -10.40
CA GLY A 43 -22.66 -25.38 -10.70
C GLY A 43 -22.27 -25.38 -12.18
N ARG A 44 -23.06 -24.73 -13.05
CA ARG A 44 -22.87 -24.73 -14.52
C ARG A 44 -22.31 -23.43 -15.05
N ARG A 45 -22.42 -22.36 -14.27
CA ARG A 45 -22.00 -21.01 -14.64
C ARG A 45 -21.08 -20.43 -13.57
N ILE A 46 -20.25 -19.50 -13.99
CA ILE A 46 -19.41 -18.67 -13.13
C ILE A 46 -19.76 -17.19 -13.32
N LEU A 47 -19.67 -16.42 -12.25
CA LEU A 47 -19.69 -14.97 -12.22
C LEU A 47 -18.29 -14.49 -11.87
N TYR A 48 -17.72 -13.56 -12.62
CA TYR A 48 -16.36 -13.07 -12.38
C TYR A 48 -16.23 -11.56 -12.65
N GLY A 49 -15.28 -10.93 -11.95
CA GLY A 49 -14.92 -9.53 -12.08
C GLY A 49 -13.72 -9.34 -13.01
N ARG A 50 -13.82 -8.37 -13.90
CA ARG A 50 -12.73 -7.92 -14.77
C ARG A 50 -12.79 -6.42 -14.94
N GLU A 51 -11.80 -5.72 -14.38
CA GLU A 51 -11.79 -4.26 -14.39
C GLU A 51 -13.09 -3.69 -13.79
N SER A 52 -13.81 -2.87 -14.54
CA SER A 52 -15.08 -2.27 -14.10
C SER A 52 -16.33 -3.13 -14.38
N ASP A 53 -16.15 -4.32 -14.89
CA ASP A 53 -17.26 -5.14 -15.38
C ASP A 53 -17.41 -6.46 -14.60
N LEU A 54 -18.65 -6.89 -14.39
CA LEU A 54 -18.96 -8.26 -14.03
C LEU A 54 -19.44 -9.05 -15.26
N TYR A 55 -18.95 -10.28 -15.38
CA TYR A 55 -19.26 -11.20 -16.47
C TYR A 55 -19.84 -12.50 -15.97
N VAL A 56 -20.71 -13.11 -16.78
CA VAL A 56 -21.19 -14.48 -16.59
C VAL A 56 -20.70 -15.33 -17.74
N ALA A 57 -20.16 -16.51 -17.42
CA ALA A 57 -19.76 -17.51 -18.41
C ALA A 57 -20.22 -18.92 -17.99
N ARG A 58 -20.12 -19.88 -18.89
CA ARG A 58 -20.21 -21.31 -18.52
C ARG A 58 -19.01 -21.73 -17.68
N SER A 59 -19.15 -22.85 -16.99
CA SER A 59 -18.08 -23.41 -16.13
C SER A 59 -16.81 -23.82 -16.87
N ASP A 60 -16.84 -23.86 -18.21
CA ASP A 60 -15.68 -24.08 -19.07
C ASP A 60 -15.08 -22.77 -19.61
N GLY A 61 -15.64 -21.62 -19.25
CA GLY A 61 -15.25 -20.29 -19.71
C GLY A 61 -15.91 -19.85 -21.01
N SER A 62 -16.67 -20.73 -21.67
CA SER A 62 -17.36 -20.39 -22.90
C SER A 62 -18.59 -19.50 -22.65
N GLN A 63 -19.09 -18.89 -23.72
CA GLN A 63 -20.28 -18.03 -23.70
C GLN A 63 -20.21 -16.89 -22.68
N ALA A 64 -19.03 -16.31 -22.48
CA ALA A 64 -18.86 -15.16 -21.63
C ALA A 64 -19.66 -13.96 -22.14
N ARG A 65 -20.45 -13.35 -21.25
CA ARG A 65 -21.21 -12.13 -21.55
C ARG A 65 -21.09 -11.16 -20.39
N LYS A 66 -21.03 -9.88 -20.71
CA LYS A 66 -21.09 -8.81 -19.71
C LYS A 66 -22.45 -8.82 -19.03
N LEU A 67 -22.46 -8.70 -17.71
CA LEU A 67 -23.65 -8.60 -16.88
C LEU A 67 -23.95 -7.14 -16.51
N LEU A 68 -22.97 -6.42 -15.96
CA LEU A 68 -23.08 -5.02 -15.57
C LEU A 68 -21.71 -4.33 -15.57
N THR A 69 -21.72 -3.01 -15.50
CA THR A 69 -20.53 -2.13 -15.37
C THR A 69 -20.71 -1.20 -14.17
N VAL A 70 -19.63 -0.90 -13.44
CA VAL A 70 -19.58 0.05 -12.32
C VAL A 70 -18.57 1.17 -12.57
N ALA A 71 -18.67 2.24 -11.79
CA ALA A 71 -17.66 3.31 -11.79
C ALA A 71 -16.53 2.96 -10.80
N GLY A 72 -15.58 2.13 -11.24
CA GLY A 72 -14.48 1.60 -10.42
C GLY A 72 -14.17 0.16 -10.77
N HIS A 73 -13.29 -0.49 -9.99
CA HIS A 73 -12.95 -1.90 -10.22
C HIS A 73 -13.92 -2.83 -9.47
N ALA A 74 -14.59 -3.74 -10.19
CA ALA A 74 -15.52 -4.70 -9.63
C ALA A 74 -14.83 -6.03 -9.31
N TRP A 75 -14.78 -6.43 -8.05
CA TRP A 75 -14.14 -7.66 -7.62
C TRP A 75 -14.87 -8.35 -6.47
N TRP A 76 -14.44 -9.57 -6.11
CA TRP A 76 -15.02 -10.40 -5.07
C TRP A 76 -16.52 -10.63 -5.19
N PRO A 77 -17.06 -11.02 -6.38
CA PRO A 77 -18.47 -11.25 -6.52
C PRO A 77 -18.92 -12.50 -5.75
N ARG A 78 -20.09 -12.41 -5.10
CA ARG A 78 -20.73 -13.51 -4.38
C ARG A 78 -22.21 -13.53 -4.72
N ILE A 79 -22.74 -14.73 -4.92
CA ILE A 79 -24.16 -14.95 -5.21
C ILE A 79 -24.85 -15.36 -3.91
N SER A 80 -26.02 -14.77 -3.65
CA SER A 80 -26.83 -15.14 -2.48
C SER A 80 -27.27 -16.61 -2.54
N PRO A 81 -27.45 -17.29 -1.39
CA PRO A 81 -27.86 -18.70 -1.38
C PRO A 81 -29.16 -19.02 -2.10
N ASP A 82 -30.09 -18.05 -2.18
CA ASP A 82 -31.34 -18.16 -2.96
C ASP A 82 -31.10 -17.97 -4.47
N GLY A 83 -29.92 -17.50 -4.88
CA GLY A 83 -29.57 -17.29 -6.29
C GLY A 83 -30.16 -16.03 -6.91
N GLU A 84 -30.78 -15.13 -6.14
CA GLU A 84 -31.52 -13.96 -6.66
C GLU A 84 -30.67 -12.69 -6.72
N ARG A 85 -29.60 -12.59 -5.91
CA ARG A 85 -28.78 -11.37 -5.76
C ARG A 85 -27.30 -11.67 -5.87
N ILE A 86 -26.56 -10.65 -6.25
CA ILE A 86 -25.10 -10.61 -6.22
C ILE A 86 -24.65 -9.46 -5.33
N ARG A 87 -23.61 -9.72 -4.50
CA ARG A 87 -22.85 -8.70 -3.80
C ARG A 87 -21.41 -8.78 -4.25
N PHE A 88 -20.78 -7.63 -4.33
CA PHE A 88 -19.42 -7.51 -4.78
C PHE A 88 -18.79 -6.24 -4.23
N THR A 89 -17.48 -6.13 -4.29
CA THR A 89 -16.76 -4.93 -3.90
C THR A 89 -16.48 -4.07 -5.12
N VAL A 90 -16.59 -2.76 -4.95
CA VAL A 90 -16.14 -1.76 -5.92
C VAL A 90 -15.02 -0.96 -5.29
N ALA A 91 -13.85 -0.97 -5.93
CA ALA A 91 -12.71 -0.15 -5.56
C ALA A 91 -12.68 1.12 -6.41
N ASP A 92 -12.55 2.26 -5.77
CA ASP A 92 -12.34 3.55 -6.42
C ASP A 92 -10.84 3.69 -6.75
N PRO A 93 -10.44 3.75 -8.03
CA PRO A 93 -9.04 3.81 -8.41
C PRO A 93 -8.36 5.13 -8.03
N SER A 94 -9.13 6.19 -7.79
CA SER A 94 -8.57 7.51 -7.45
C SER A 94 -8.28 7.70 -5.96
N THR A 95 -9.08 7.06 -5.10
CA THR A 95 -8.99 7.20 -3.64
C THR A 95 -8.50 5.93 -2.95
N GLY A 96 -8.55 4.78 -3.63
CA GLY A 96 -8.32 3.46 -3.04
C GLY A 96 -9.45 3.00 -2.09
N ALA A 97 -10.54 3.75 -1.98
CA ALA A 97 -11.68 3.38 -1.15
C ALA A 97 -12.40 2.14 -1.70
N HIS A 98 -12.87 1.28 -0.80
CA HIS A 98 -13.61 0.07 -1.14
C HIS A 98 -15.02 0.15 -0.59
N SER A 99 -16.01 -0.19 -1.40
CA SER A 99 -17.42 -0.20 -0.97
C SER A 99 -18.13 -1.47 -1.44
N LEU A 100 -19.09 -1.94 -0.64
CA LEU A 100 -19.92 -3.08 -0.99
C LEU A 100 -21.12 -2.62 -1.84
N TRP A 101 -21.37 -3.36 -2.91
CA TRP A 101 -22.49 -3.13 -3.84
C TRP A 101 -23.37 -4.37 -3.98
N GLU A 102 -24.61 -4.15 -4.31
CA GLU A 102 -25.61 -5.20 -4.55
C GLU A 102 -26.32 -4.96 -5.87
N ALA A 103 -26.60 -6.04 -6.58
CA ALA A 103 -27.49 -6.05 -7.76
C ALA A 103 -28.34 -7.31 -7.76
N SER A 104 -29.41 -7.31 -8.55
CA SER A 104 -30.16 -8.53 -8.89
C SER A 104 -29.29 -9.46 -9.74
N ILE A 105 -29.61 -10.76 -9.75
CA ILE A 105 -28.83 -11.79 -10.48
C ILE A 105 -28.77 -11.55 -12.00
N ASP A 106 -29.71 -10.77 -12.53
CA ASP A 106 -29.77 -10.36 -13.94
C ASP A 106 -28.95 -9.08 -14.23
N GLY A 107 -28.33 -8.48 -13.22
CA GLY A 107 -27.53 -7.24 -13.31
C GLY A 107 -28.33 -5.96 -13.12
N THR A 108 -29.65 -6.04 -12.88
CA THR A 108 -30.49 -4.88 -12.58
C THR A 108 -30.42 -4.47 -11.10
N ASN A 109 -31.07 -3.36 -10.75
CA ASN A 109 -31.16 -2.84 -9.37
C ASN A 109 -29.80 -2.61 -8.68
N LEU A 110 -28.80 -2.18 -9.45
CA LEU A 110 -27.47 -1.87 -8.97
C LEU A 110 -27.49 -0.72 -7.96
N ARG A 111 -26.90 -0.95 -6.75
CA ARG A 111 -26.86 0.06 -5.68
C ARG A 111 -25.73 -0.21 -4.70
N PRO A 112 -25.21 0.83 -4.01
CA PRO A 112 -24.33 0.61 -2.86
C PRO A 112 -25.11 -0.08 -1.72
N LEU A 113 -24.42 -0.96 -0.98
CA LEU A 113 -25.04 -1.76 0.10
C LEU A 113 -25.11 -0.98 1.40
N LEU A 114 -24.05 -0.27 1.77
CA LEU A 114 -23.85 0.43 3.05
C LEU A 114 -23.47 1.91 2.83
N PRO A 115 -24.31 2.71 2.14
CA PRO A 115 -23.94 4.09 1.82
C PRO A 115 -23.81 4.93 3.10
N GLY A 116 -22.59 5.51 3.30
CA GLY A 116 -22.30 6.40 4.42
C GLY A 116 -22.07 5.71 5.77
N TRP A 117 -21.95 4.38 5.80
CA TRP A 117 -21.62 3.65 7.04
C TRP A 117 -20.18 3.90 7.48
N ASN A 118 -19.25 3.89 6.55
CA ASN A 118 -17.85 4.31 6.73
C ASN A 118 -17.53 5.55 5.89
N SER A 119 -16.62 6.37 6.39
CA SER A 119 -16.09 7.50 5.64
C SER A 119 -14.59 7.67 5.93
N PRO A 120 -13.70 7.35 4.96
CA PRO A 120 -13.99 6.77 3.65
C PRO A 120 -14.53 5.33 3.74
N ALA A 121 -15.21 4.88 2.67
CA ALA A 121 -15.68 3.51 2.58
C ALA A 121 -14.49 2.53 2.55
N ALA A 122 -14.55 1.48 3.37
CA ALA A 122 -13.47 0.50 3.55
C ALA A 122 -14.00 -0.94 3.69
N GLU A 123 -15.15 -1.25 3.11
CA GLU A 123 -15.79 -2.55 3.20
C GLU A 123 -15.47 -3.41 2.00
N CYS A 124 -15.06 -4.66 2.22
CA CYS A 124 -14.85 -5.61 1.12
C CYS A 124 -15.05 -7.08 1.50
N CYS A 125 -14.90 -7.91 0.49
CA CYS A 125 -14.52 -9.31 0.60
C CYS A 125 -15.52 -10.18 1.36
N GLY A 126 -16.80 -9.92 1.19
CA GLY A 126 -17.85 -10.59 1.94
C GLY A 126 -18.24 -11.97 1.43
N ASN A 127 -18.91 -12.73 2.30
CA ASN A 127 -19.55 -14.01 1.99
C ASN A 127 -20.89 -14.14 2.73
N TRP A 128 -21.83 -14.88 2.13
CA TRP A 128 -23.11 -15.20 2.74
C TRP A 128 -22.97 -16.34 3.74
N THR A 129 -23.73 -16.29 4.84
CA THR A 129 -24.00 -17.49 5.65
C THR A 129 -24.80 -18.49 4.81
N PRO A 130 -24.65 -19.82 5.03
CA PRO A 130 -25.34 -20.83 4.22
C PRO A 130 -26.88 -20.71 4.25
N ASP A 131 -27.44 -20.20 5.34
CA ASP A 131 -28.87 -19.97 5.52
C ASP A 131 -29.36 -18.65 4.89
N GLY A 132 -28.44 -17.85 4.36
CA GLY A 132 -28.70 -16.55 3.74
C GLY A 132 -29.19 -15.48 4.70
N ARG A 133 -29.06 -15.68 6.02
CA ARG A 133 -29.52 -14.68 7.01
C ARG A 133 -28.56 -13.54 7.21
N TYR A 134 -27.26 -13.78 7.01
CA TYR A 134 -26.22 -12.79 7.20
C TYR A 134 -25.28 -12.74 6.01
N PHE A 135 -24.76 -11.55 5.77
CA PHE A 135 -23.63 -11.31 4.89
C PHE A 135 -22.47 -10.87 5.76
N LEU A 136 -21.41 -11.66 5.79
CA LEU A 136 -20.20 -11.41 6.55
C LEU A 136 -19.20 -10.72 5.65
N PHE A 137 -18.57 -9.66 6.10
CA PHE A 137 -17.60 -8.91 5.31
C PHE A 137 -16.49 -8.36 6.20
N GLN A 138 -15.39 -7.97 5.62
CA GLN A 138 -14.32 -7.26 6.31
C GLN A 138 -14.42 -5.77 6.09
N SER A 139 -13.99 -5.01 7.09
CA SER A 139 -13.88 -3.56 6.98
C SER A 139 -12.75 -3.04 7.84
N ASP A 140 -12.04 -2.01 7.32
CA ASP A 140 -10.97 -1.35 8.04
C ASP A 140 -11.54 -0.25 8.93
N HIS A 141 -11.16 -0.31 10.20
CA HIS A 141 -11.41 0.72 11.20
C HIS A 141 -10.16 0.91 12.05
N ASP A 142 -9.74 2.14 12.29
CA ASP A 142 -8.59 2.47 13.16
C ASP A 142 -7.32 1.67 12.82
N ASN A 143 -6.98 1.58 11.53
CA ASN A 143 -5.85 0.83 10.98
C ASN A 143 -5.88 -0.69 11.26
N ARG A 144 -7.05 -1.24 11.55
CA ARG A 144 -7.27 -2.67 11.76
C ARG A 144 -8.42 -3.17 10.92
N THR A 145 -8.25 -4.33 10.34
CA THR A 145 -9.31 -5.05 9.61
C THR A 145 -10.06 -5.97 10.57
N ASP A 146 -11.37 -5.84 10.63
CA ASP A 146 -12.26 -6.70 11.42
C ASP A 146 -13.37 -7.30 10.55
N ILE A 147 -13.97 -8.40 11.05
CA ILE A 147 -15.13 -9.03 10.43
C ILE A 147 -16.41 -8.45 11.01
N TRP A 148 -17.32 -8.15 10.11
CA TRP A 148 -18.62 -7.57 10.40
C TRP A 148 -19.73 -8.45 9.84
N ALA A 149 -20.90 -8.44 10.47
CA ALA A 149 -22.09 -9.15 10.02
C ALA A 149 -23.20 -8.16 9.67
N LEU A 150 -23.73 -8.24 8.47
CA LEU A 150 -24.92 -7.52 8.05
C LEU A 150 -26.10 -8.50 7.97
N ARG A 151 -27.17 -8.23 8.71
CA ARG A 151 -28.39 -9.03 8.65
C ARG A 151 -29.10 -8.81 7.31
N ASP A 152 -29.42 -9.87 6.61
CA ASP A 152 -29.91 -9.81 5.22
C ASP A 152 -31.45 -9.92 5.09
N LYS A 153 -32.09 -10.80 5.84
CA LYS A 153 -33.54 -10.97 5.76
C LYS A 153 -34.27 -9.95 6.60
N GLU A 154 -35.09 -9.13 5.94
CA GLU A 154 -36.00 -8.18 6.59
C GLU A 154 -37.02 -8.91 7.46
N SER A 155 -37.09 -8.56 8.72
CA SER A 155 -38.37 -8.62 9.46
C SER A 155 -39.19 -7.42 8.98
N LEU A 156 -40.36 -7.66 8.43
CA LEU A 156 -41.31 -6.65 7.93
C LEU A 156 -41.68 -5.56 8.98
N LEU A 157 -41.21 -5.71 10.22
CA LEU A 157 -41.54 -4.87 11.37
C LEU A 157 -40.42 -3.95 11.87
N ARG A 158 -39.16 -4.07 11.39
CA ARG A 158 -38.03 -3.27 11.90
C ARG A 158 -37.10 -2.79 10.79
N ARG A 159 -37.35 -1.59 10.28
CA ARG A 159 -36.47 -0.83 9.36
C ARG A 159 -35.14 -0.35 10.01
N ARG A 160 -34.95 -0.54 11.32
CA ARG A 160 -33.83 0.02 12.10
C ARG A 160 -32.61 -0.92 12.27
N ASP A 161 -32.67 -2.19 11.87
CA ASP A 161 -31.66 -3.20 12.20
C ASP A 161 -30.73 -3.50 11.00
N ARG A 162 -30.33 -2.50 10.20
CA ARG A 162 -29.39 -2.65 9.08
C ARG A 162 -27.96 -2.21 9.43
N GLU A 163 -27.68 -1.89 10.66
CA GLU A 163 -26.31 -1.57 11.05
C GLU A 163 -25.49 -2.85 11.16
N PRO A 164 -24.30 -2.91 10.52
CA PRO A 164 -23.40 -4.03 10.67
C PRO A 164 -22.97 -4.20 12.12
N VAL A 165 -22.85 -5.46 12.57
CA VAL A 165 -22.36 -5.83 13.90
C VAL A 165 -20.93 -6.34 13.78
N GLN A 166 -20.02 -5.78 14.58
CA GLN A 166 -18.63 -6.24 14.62
C GLN A 166 -18.55 -7.62 15.31
N LEU A 167 -17.86 -8.55 14.66
CA LEU A 167 -17.72 -9.94 15.14
C LEU A 167 -16.36 -10.22 15.76
N THR A 168 -15.32 -9.55 15.29
CA THR A 168 -13.96 -9.77 15.76
C THR A 168 -13.41 -8.51 16.43
N THR A 169 -12.62 -8.72 17.47
CA THR A 169 -11.89 -7.69 18.20
C THR A 169 -10.55 -8.27 18.66
N GLY A 170 -9.61 -7.44 19.09
CA GLY A 170 -8.34 -7.91 19.64
C GLY A 170 -7.12 -7.44 18.84
N PRO A 171 -5.95 -8.03 19.07
CA PRO A 171 -4.68 -7.52 18.52
C PRO A 171 -4.42 -7.95 17.06
N LEU A 172 -5.20 -8.91 16.53
CA LEU A 172 -5.06 -9.40 15.16
C LEU A 172 -6.01 -8.64 14.24
N SER A 173 -5.57 -8.45 12.99
CA SER A 173 -6.47 -8.11 11.88
C SER A 173 -7.09 -9.39 11.34
N TYR A 174 -8.39 -9.37 11.08
CA TYR A 174 -9.10 -10.53 10.55
C TYR A 174 -9.68 -10.22 9.17
N SER A 175 -9.48 -11.15 8.23
CA SER A 175 -9.91 -10.97 6.84
C SER A 175 -10.53 -12.23 6.26
N VAL A 176 -11.14 -12.11 5.07
CA VAL A 176 -11.65 -13.23 4.26
C VAL A 176 -12.62 -14.12 5.04
N PRO A 177 -13.76 -13.62 5.52
CA PRO A 177 -14.72 -14.43 6.27
C PRO A 177 -15.33 -15.53 5.40
N LEU A 178 -15.16 -16.79 5.81
CA LEU A 178 -15.70 -17.96 5.12
C LEU A 178 -16.53 -18.81 6.08
N PRO A 179 -17.86 -18.71 6.06
CA PRO A 179 -18.73 -19.56 6.87
C PRO A 179 -18.60 -21.04 6.49
N SER A 180 -18.58 -21.92 7.49
CA SER A 180 -18.67 -23.37 7.28
C SER A 180 -20.02 -23.76 6.69
N ARG A 181 -20.08 -24.89 5.98
CA ARG A 181 -21.33 -25.37 5.36
C ARG A 181 -22.44 -25.66 6.35
N ASP A 182 -22.11 -26.08 7.57
CA ASP A 182 -23.06 -26.33 8.65
C ASP A 182 -23.48 -25.06 9.39
N GLY A 183 -22.89 -23.90 9.05
CA GLY A 183 -23.19 -22.60 9.65
C GLY A 183 -22.74 -22.45 11.12
N LYS A 184 -21.88 -23.36 11.64
CA LYS A 184 -21.44 -23.34 13.03
C LYS A 184 -20.09 -22.67 13.25
N ARG A 185 -19.28 -22.54 12.19
CA ARG A 185 -17.95 -21.95 12.26
C ARG A 185 -17.76 -20.88 11.22
N LEU A 186 -16.93 -19.93 11.56
CA LEU A 186 -16.42 -18.91 10.67
C LEU A 186 -14.91 -19.09 10.55
N TYR A 187 -14.44 -19.42 9.34
CA TYR A 187 -13.02 -19.41 9.05
C TYR A 187 -12.61 -18.01 8.61
N VAL A 188 -11.50 -17.54 9.15
CA VAL A 188 -10.93 -16.22 8.86
C VAL A 188 -9.41 -16.35 8.76
N ILE A 189 -8.78 -15.46 8.03
CA ILE A 189 -7.34 -15.26 8.11
C ILE A 189 -7.09 -14.24 9.23
N GLY A 190 -6.34 -14.65 10.26
CA GLY A 190 -5.82 -13.73 11.27
C GLY A 190 -4.41 -13.33 10.90
N ASP A 191 -4.16 -12.03 10.83
CA ASP A 191 -2.88 -11.44 10.43
C ASP A 191 -2.34 -10.56 11.57
N GLN A 192 -1.13 -10.86 11.99
CA GLN A 192 -0.36 -10.00 12.86
C GLN A 192 0.77 -9.38 12.03
N ARG A 193 0.49 -8.21 11.47
CA ARG A 193 1.52 -7.47 10.73
C ARG A 193 2.64 -7.07 11.67
N ARG A 194 3.84 -7.47 11.34
CA ARG A 194 5.04 -7.13 12.09
C ARG A 194 6.23 -7.10 11.14
N GLY A 195 7.05 -6.08 11.27
CA GLY A 195 8.34 -6.01 10.62
C GLY A 195 9.47 -6.06 11.63
N GLU A 196 10.65 -6.38 11.17
CA GLU A 196 11.90 -6.29 11.91
C GLU A 196 12.88 -5.46 11.09
N LEU A 197 13.27 -4.29 11.63
CA LEU A 197 14.31 -3.48 11.00
C LEU A 197 15.62 -4.25 11.04
N ALA A 198 16.18 -4.50 9.86
CA ALA A 198 17.42 -5.26 9.68
C ALA A 198 18.44 -4.44 8.90
N ARG A 199 19.72 -4.69 9.21
CA ARG A 199 20.90 -4.15 8.54
C ARG A 199 21.60 -5.27 7.80
N TYR A 200 21.94 -5.03 6.54
CA TYR A 200 22.68 -5.99 5.73
C TYR A 200 24.19 -5.83 5.96
N ASP A 201 24.85 -6.91 6.39
CA ASP A 201 26.30 -7.03 6.42
C ASP A 201 26.80 -7.62 5.08
N ALA A 202 27.45 -6.79 4.27
CA ALA A 202 27.95 -7.19 2.96
C ALA A 202 29.12 -8.21 3.03
N LYS A 203 29.86 -8.28 4.15
CA LYS A 203 30.97 -9.22 4.34
C LYS A 203 30.44 -10.61 4.68
N LEU A 204 29.49 -10.67 5.59
CA LEU A 204 28.87 -11.91 6.05
C LEU A 204 27.71 -12.35 5.15
N ARG A 205 27.20 -11.45 4.30
CA ARG A 205 26.00 -11.63 3.45
C ARG A 205 24.76 -12.04 4.24
N GLN A 206 24.59 -11.42 5.40
CA GLN A 206 23.47 -11.68 6.30
C GLN A 206 22.78 -10.39 6.74
N ASN A 207 21.53 -10.56 7.20
CA ASN A 207 20.72 -9.48 7.72
C ASN A 207 20.63 -9.62 9.25
N ASP A 208 21.15 -8.65 9.98
CA ASP A 208 21.10 -8.62 11.43
C ASP A 208 20.06 -7.62 11.93
N PRO A 209 19.36 -7.89 13.05
CA PRO A 209 18.46 -6.92 13.67
C PRO A 209 19.16 -5.60 13.94
N TYR A 210 18.53 -4.49 13.58
CA TYR A 210 19.05 -3.15 13.80
C TYR A 210 18.11 -2.33 14.68
N LEU A 211 18.66 -1.43 15.52
CA LEU A 211 17.89 -0.70 16.54
C LEU A 211 16.99 -1.63 17.38
N ALA A 212 17.56 -2.74 17.86
CA ALA A 212 16.84 -3.79 18.59
C ALA A 212 15.69 -4.44 17.80
N GLY A 213 15.75 -4.45 16.46
CA GLY A 213 14.73 -5.07 15.60
C GLY A 213 13.35 -4.38 15.70
N ILE A 214 13.34 -3.06 15.86
CA ILE A 214 12.08 -2.32 15.90
C ILE A 214 11.26 -2.57 14.62
N SER A 215 9.94 -2.56 14.74
CA SER A 215 9.03 -2.61 13.59
C SER A 215 8.88 -1.19 13.03
N ALA A 216 9.81 -0.79 12.17
CA ALA A 216 9.88 0.56 11.62
C ALA A 216 10.48 0.58 10.22
N GLU A 217 9.96 1.46 9.38
CA GLU A 217 10.42 1.72 8.03
C GLU A 217 10.81 3.20 7.84
N GLN A 218 11.41 3.52 6.71
CA GLN A 218 11.73 4.89 6.29
C GLN A 218 12.61 5.62 7.32
N VAL A 219 13.53 4.87 7.89
CA VAL A 219 14.45 5.33 8.93
C VAL A 219 15.39 6.39 8.37
N ARG A 220 15.54 7.50 9.10
CA ARG A 220 16.40 8.63 8.75
C ARG A 220 17.19 9.12 9.96
N PHE A 221 18.50 9.18 9.81
CA PHE A 221 19.37 9.70 10.84
C PHE A 221 19.50 11.23 10.76
N SER A 222 19.58 11.88 11.92
CA SER A 222 19.97 13.29 11.99
C SER A 222 21.42 13.47 11.51
N ARG A 223 21.76 14.70 11.09
CA ARG A 223 23.10 14.98 10.55
C ARG A 223 24.24 14.71 11.52
N ASP A 224 24.00 14.86 12.83
CA ASP A 224 24.94 14.54 13.90
C ASP A 224 25.00 13.04 14.26
N GLY A 225 24.14 12.23 13.66
CA GLY A 225 24.03 10.79 13.88
C GLY A 225 23.50 10.38 15.25
N GLN A 226 23.01 11.31 16.07
CA GLN A 226 22.53 11.01 17.43
C GLN A 226 21.05 10.62 17.47
N TRP A 227 20.27 11.10 16.53
CA TRP A 227 18.82 10.90 16.47
C TRP A 227 18.41 10.12 15.22
N VAL A 228 17.29 9.45 15.34
CA VAL A 228 16.64 8.75 14.25
C VAL A 228 15.16 9.12 14.21
N ALA A 229 14.66 9.46 13.02
CA ALA A 229 13.25 9.54 12.70
C ALA A 229 12.84 8.30 11.92
N TYR A 230 11.65 7.78 12.17
CA TYR A 230 11.15 6.58 11.52
C TYR A 230 9.63 6.55 11.49
N VAL A 231 9.08 5.80 10.56
CA VAL A 231 7.65 5.48 10.50
C VAL A 231 7.44 4.12 11.15
N ALA A 232 6.59 4.07 12.18
CA ALA A 232 6.23 2.82 12.84
C ALA A 232 5.40 1.94 11.88
N TYR A 233 5.70 0.65 11.84
CA TYR A 233 4.99 -0.32 11.02
C TYR A 233 4.23 -1.32 11.90
N PRO A 234 2.95 -1.59 11.63
CA PRO A 234 2.13 -1.09 10.50
C PRO A 234 1.38 0.22 10.78
N GLU A 235 1.55 0.88 11.91
CA GLU A 235 0.73 1.99 12.39
C GLU A 235 0.85 3.27 11.56
N THR A 236 1.86 3.37 10.70
CA THR A 236 2.17 4.52 9.82
C THR A 236 2.31 5.84 10.54
N THR A 237 2.65 5.82 11.84
CA THR A 237 2.89 7.02 12.63
C THR A 237 4.37 7.41 12.64
N LEU A 238 4.65 8.71 12.64
CA LEU A 238 6.01 9.26 12.68
C LEU A 238 6.51 9.33 14.13
N TRP A 239 7.72 8.83 14.34
CA TRP A 239 8.41 8.83 15.62
C TRP A 239 9.83 9.37 15.47
N ARG A 240 10.40 9.84 16.58
CA ARG A 240 11.82 10.03 16.72
C ARG A 240 12.34 9.33 17.98
N SER A 241 13.60 8.93 17.98
CA SER A 241 14.33 8.46 19.18
C SER A 241 15.80 8.75 19.06
N LYS A 242 16.56 8.53 20.14
CA LYS A 242 18.01 8.35 20.02
C LYS A 242 18.32 7.04 19.28
N VAL A 243 19.53 6.97 18.70
CA VAL A 243 20.00 5.77 17.99
C VAL A 243 20.14 4.55 18.88
N ASP A 244 20.23 4.73 20.20
CA ASP A 244 20.21 3.66 21.19
C ASP A 244 18.79 3.19 21.57
N GLY A 245 17.75 3.80 20.97
CA GLY A 245 16.35 3.50 21.21
C GLY A 245 15.75 4.20 22.43
N THR A 246 16.50 5.05 23.13
CA THR A 246 15.98 5.87 24.23
C THR A 246 15.29 7.14 23.73
N GLU A 247 14.66 7.90 24.63
CA GLU A 247 13.99 9.17 24.37
C GLU A 247 13.02 9.11 23.17
N ARG A 248 12.22 8.04 23.09
CA ARG A 248 11.20 7.87 22.06
C ARG A 248 10.11 8.90 22.21
N LEU A 249 9.77 9.56 21.10
CA LEU A 249 8.70 10.54 21.02
C LEU A 249 7.86 10.30 19.77
N GLN A 250 6.57 10.13 19.95
CA GLN A 250 5.61 10.08 18.85
C GLN A 250 5.33 11.50 18.36
N LEU A 251 5.48 11.73 17.06
CA LEU A 251 5.34 13.04 16.43
C LEU A 251 4.01 13.19 15.69
N THR A 252 3.41 12.08 15.25
CA THR A 252 2.06 12.08 14.63
C THR A 252 1.20 10.99 15.26
N SER A 253 -0.11 11.18 15.23
CA SER A 253 -1.07 10.22 15.78
C SER A 253 -2.15 9.89 14.76
N PRO A 254 -2.78 8.71 14.83
CA PRO A 254 -3.95 8.41 14.04
C PRO A 254 -5.03 9.51 14.19
N PRO A 255 -5.80 9.81 13.12
CA PRO A 255 -5.86 9.06 11.87
C PRO A 255 -4.81 9.42 10.80
N MET A 256 -3.85 10.32 11.09
CA MET A 256 -2.84 10.75 10.13
C MET A 256 -1.82 9.64 9.85
N GLY A 257 -1.78 9.17 8.60
CA GLY A 257 -0.69 8.38 8.07
C GLY A 257 0.50 9.28 7.69
N SER A 258 1.72 8.82 7.97
CA SER A 258 2.96 9.56 7.74
C SER A 258 3.94 8.73 6.90
N ALA A 259 4.68 9.39 6.02
CA ALA A 259 5.69 8.77 5.17
C ALA A 259 6.85 9.72 4.86
N LEU A 260 7.98 9.15 4.45
CA LEU A 260 9.11 9.86 3.85
C LEU A 260 9.70 10.99 4.73
N PRO A 261 9.97 10.73 6.02
CA PRO A 261 10.51 11.75 6.91
C PRO A 261 11.92 12.20 6.48
N ARG A 262 12.20 13.50 6.69
CA ARG A 262 13.50 14.12 6.42
C ARG A 262 13.84 15.12 7.51
N TRP A 263 15.00 14.98 8.12
CA TRP A 263 15.53 15.93 9.09
C TRP A 263 15.92 17.25 8.43
N SER A 264 15.59 18.36 9.09
CA SER A 264 16.18 19.66 8.75
C SER A 264 17.69 19.66 8.96
N PRO A 265 18.47 20.49 8.24
CA PRO A 265 19.94 20.56 8.40
C PRO A 265 20.41 20.86 9.81
N ASP A 266 19.63 21.60 10.60
CA ASP A 266 19.91 21.95 12.00
C ASP A 266 19.38 20.90 13.02
N GLY A 267 18.69 19.84 12.54
CA GLY A 267 18.14 18.77 13.37
C GLY A 267 16.95 19.15 14.24
N LYS A 268 16.34 20.32 14.05
CA LYS A 268 15.23 20.80 14.90
C LYS A 268 13.86 20.47 14.38
N GLN A 269 13.74 20.14 13.09
CA GLN A 269 12.47 19.86 12.43
C GLN A 269 12.57 18.61 11.58
N ILE A 270 11.39 18.02 11.31
CA ILE A 270 11.24 16.89 10.39
C ILE A 270 10.14 17.27 9.40
N ALA A 271 10.49 17.28 8.10
CA ALA A 271 9.53 17.34 7.02
C ALA A 271 9.09 15.93 6.66
N PHE A 272 7.82 15.73 6.33
CA PHE A 272 7.27 14.44 5.95
C PHE A 272 6.06 14.58 5.04
N ALA A 273 5.73 13.51 4.32
CA ALA A 273 4.44 13.41 3.64
C ALA A 273 3.40 12.88 4.62
N GLY A 274 2.22 13.49 4.66
CA GLY A 274 1.13 13.12 5.55
C GLY A 274 -0.21 13.15 4.87
N ALA A 275 -1.12 12.25 5.26
CA ALA A 275 -2.51 12.24 4.83
C ALA A 275 -3.42 11.66 5.91
N GLU A 276 -4.62 12.20 6.05
CA GLU A 276 -5.71 11.52 6.76
C GLU A 276 -6.46 10.60 5.78
N PRO A 277 -7.17 9.57 6.27
CA PRO A 277 -7.94 8.67 5.41
C PRO A 277 -8.89 9.43 4.47
N GLY A 278 -8.81 9.13 3.18
CA GLY A 278 -9.61 9.78 2.14
C GLY A 278 -9.21 11.21 1.79
N GLN A 279 -8.15 11.75 2.40
CA GLN A 279 -7.60 13.05 2.04
C GLN A 279 -6.36 12.88 1.15
N PRO A 280 -6.08 13.86 0.28
CA PRO A 280 -4.87 13.84 -0.53
C PRO A 280 -3.62 13.99 0.32
N TRP A 281 -2.52 13.43 -0.14
CA TRP A 281 -1.20 13.59 0.47
C TRP A 281 -0.73 15.05 0.41
N GLY A 282 -0.11 15.50 1.50
CA GLY A 282 0.47 16.84 1.60
C GLY A 282 1.83 16.82 2.30
N ILE A 283 2.55 17.94 2.20
CA ILE A 283 3.83 18.12 2.90
C ILE A 283 3.60 18.80 4.22
N TYR A 284 4.13 18.19 5.27
CA TYR A 284 4.05 18.69 6.65
C TYR A 284 5.45 18.88 7.23
N VAL A 285 5.54 19.78 8.20
CA VAL A 285 6.73 19.99 9.04
C VAL A 285 6.30 19.88 10.51
N VAL A 286 7.09 19.18 11.31
CA VAL A 286 6.88 19.06 12.76
C VAL A 286 8.21 19.34 13.49
N SER A 287 8.13 19.96 14.68
CA SER A 287 9.31 20.08 15.54
C SER A 287 9.82 18.71 15.98
N ALA A 288 11.12 18.49 16.00
CA ALA A 288 11.72 17.29 16.54
C ALA A 288 11.40 17.06 18.02
N ASP A 289 11.09 18.13 18.77
CA ASP A 289 10.70 18.07 20.18
C ASP A 289 9.18 17.89 20.38
N GLY A 290 8.45 17.62 19.30
CA GLY A 290 7.01 17.42 19.32
C GLY A 290 6.20 18.68 19.03
N GLY A 291 4.88 18.54 19.08
CA GLY A 291 3.92 19.57 18.73
C GLY A 291 3.05 19.16 17.55
N ALA A 292 2.10 20.02 17.16
CA ALA A 292 1.22 19.74 16.04
C ALA A 292 1.96 19.85 14.70
N PRO A 293 1.85 18.86 13.80
CA PRO A 293 2.34 18.98 12.43
C PRO A 293 1.67 20.14 11.70
N GLN A 294 2.42 20.88 10.91
CA GLN A 294 1.95 22.00 10.12
C GLN A 294 2.04 21.70 8.64
N ALA A 295 0.92 21.80 7.91
CA ALA A 295 0.91 21.70 6.46
C ALA A 295 1.61 22.92 5.87
N VAL A 296 2.61 22.71 5.01
CA VAL A 296 3.41 23.81 4.43
C VAL A 296 3.00 24.18 3.01
N VAL A 297 2.27 23.29 2.32
CA VAL A 297 1.67 23.55 0.99
C VAL A 297 0.19 23.12 0.95
N PRO A 298 -0.67 23.68 1.81
CA PRO A 298 -2.05 23.20 1.97
C PRO A 298 -2.93 23.37 0.73
N GLN A 299 -2.54 24.19 -0.23
CA GLN A 299 -3.28 24.44 -1.46
C GLN A 299 -2.83 23.56 -2.64
N GLU A 300 -1.83 22.74 -2.44
CA GLU A 300 -1.29 21.83 -3.44
C GLU A 300 -1.50 20.38 -2.99
N PRO A 301 -2.63 19.74 -3.34
CA PRO A 301 -2.88 18.35 -2.97
C PRO A 301 -1.97 17.39 -3.73
N ASN A 302 -1.84 16.16 -3.22
CA ASN A 302 -1.06 15.07 -3.83
C ASN A 302 0.43 15.41 -3.99
N ARG A 303 1.05 15.91 -2.91
CA ARG A 303 2.49 16.20 -2.82
C ARG A 303 3.17 15.24 -1.85
N THR A 304 4.33 14.73 -2.25
CA THR A 304 5.11 13.76 -1.46
C THR A 304 6.62 14.04 -1.57
N ASP A 305 7.43 13.22 -0.90
CA ASP A 305 8.89 13.22 -1.00
C ASP A 305 9.56 14.57 -0.67
N PRO A 306 9.29 15.15 0.52
CA PRO A 306 9.99 16.37 0.91
C PRO A 306 11.50 16.14 1.07
N GLY A 307 12.30 17.11 0.68
CA GLY A 307 13.74 17.14 0.89
C GLY A 307 14.18 18.54 1.29
N TRP A 308 14.93 18.67 2.39
CA TRP A 308 15.49 19.95 2.81
C TRP A 308 16.65 20.36 1.92
N LEU A 309 16.70 21.64 1.58
CA LEU A 309 17.91 22.25 1.05
C LEU A 309 18.86 22.65 2.18
N PRO A 310 20.17 22.79 1.91
CA PRO A 310 21.17 23.12 2.94
C PRO A 310 20.96 24.43 3.68
N ASP A 311 20.19 25.35 3.09
CA ASP A 311 19.84 26.64 3.70
C ASP A 311 18.88 26.52 4.91
N GLY A 312 18.27 25.35 5.10
CA GLY A 312 17.31 25.09 6.18
C GLY A 312 16.02 25.89 6.09
N ASN A 313 15.83 26.68 5.03
CA ASN A 313 14.65 27.50 4.79
C ASN A 313 13.86 27.10 3.55
N SER A 314 14.37 26.15 2.79
CA SER A 314 13.76 25.70 1.55
C SER A 314 13.56 24.18 1.55
N LEU A 315 12.43 23.75 0.97
CA LEU A 315 12.13 22.37 0.66
C LEU A 315 12.03 22.15 -0.85
N ILE A 316 12.41 21.01 -1.30
CA ILE A 316 11.93 20.46 -2.58
C ILE A 316 10.99 19.30 -2.31
N TYR A 317 10.07 19.03 -3.24
CA TYR A 317 9.11 17.91 -3.13
C TYR A 317 8.63 17.50 -4.52
N GLY A 318 8.03 16.33 -4.59
CA GLY A 318 7.51 15.77 -5.84
C GLY A 318 5.99 15.66 -5.86
N ASP A 319 5.46 15.33 -7.02
CA ASP A 319 4.08 14.89 -7.19
C ASP A 319 3.92 13.48 -6.61
N SER A 320 2.76 13.18 -6.05
CA SER A 320 2.46 11.83 -5.54
C SER A 320 2.27 10.84 -6.68
N PHE A 321 2.98 9.72 -6.62
CA PHE A 321 2.83 8.62 -7.57
C PHE A 321 1.50 7.85 -7.42
N ILE A 322 0.81 8.04 -6.30
CA ILE A 322 -0.50 7.41 -6.02
C ILE A 322 -1.63 8.13 -6.79
N SER A 323 -1.38 9.36 -7.24
CA SER A 323 -2.36 10.17 -7.97
C SER A 323 -2.27 9.93 -9.47
N GLU A 324 -3.41 9.81 -10.15
CA GLU A 324 -3.48 9.81 -11.62
C GLU A 324 -3.14 11.18 -12.24
N ALA A 325 -2.94 12.21 -11.42
CA ALA A 325 -2.55 13.53 -11.88
C ALA A 325 -1.19 13.48 -12.62
N ALA A 326 -1.01 14.37 -13.56
CA ALA A 326 0.24 14.44 -14.30
C ALA A 326 1.40 14.82 -13.37
N ILE A 327 2.52 14.07 -13.46
CA ILE A 327 3.79 14.47 -12.84
C ILE A 327 4.28 15.72 -13.58
N THR A 328 4.34 16.83 -12.86
CA THR A 328 4.69 18.14 -13.42
C THR A 328 6.18 18.43 -13.32
N GLY A 329 6.82 17.98 -12.23
CA GLY A 329 8.25 18.19 -12.00
C GLY A 329 8.57 18.26 -10.51
N ILE A 330 9.79 18.66 -10.20
CA ILE A 330 10.23 18.87 -8.82
C ILE A 330 9.83 20.29 -8.41
N HIS A 331 9.10 20.41 -7.32
CA HIS A 331 8.68 21.68 -6.74
C HIS A 331 9.71 22.20 -5.74
N TRP A 332 9.83 23.49 -5.65
CA TRP A 332 10.62 24.21 -4.65
C TRP A 332 9.69 25.10 -3.81
N LEU A 333 9.90 25.12 -2.51
CA LEU A 333 9.16 25.90 -1.53
C LEU A 333 10.12 26.72 -0.69
N ASP A 334 9.89 28.03 -0.59
CA ASP A 334 10.48 28.89 0.45
C ASP A 334 9.56 28.90 1.68
N LEU A 335 10.05 28.35 2.80
CA LEU A 335 9.26 28.21 4.04
C LEU A 335 8.98 29.57 4.73
N ARG A 336 9.71 30.64 4.41
CA ARG A 336 9.49 31.96 5.01
C ARG A 336 8.41 32.74 4.28
N THR A 337 8.35 32.60 2.96
CA THR A 337 7.39 33.32 2.10
C THR A 337 6.21 32.48 1.68
N HIS A 338 6.28 31.16 1.85
CA HIS A 338 5.34 30.15 1.35
C HIS A 338 5.13 30.20 -0.17
N GLN A 339 6.15 30.72 -0.88
CA GLN A 339 6.12 30.72 -2.35
C GLN A 339 6.61 29.38 -2.89
N THR A 340 5.89 28.85 -3.88
CA THR A 340 6.21 27.61 -4.57
C THR A 340 6.55 27.89 -6.03
N SER A 341 7.40 27.06 -6.61
CA SER A 341 7.71 27.06 -8.04
C SER A 341 8.21 25.69 -8.47
N ILE A 342 8.09 25.38 -9.77
CA ILE A 342 8.71 24.18 -10.34
C ILE A 342 10.18 24.52 -10.66
N LEU A 343 11.09 23.62 -10.32
CA LEU A 343 12.50 23.76 -10.69
C LEU A 343 12.65 23.62 -12.21
N PRO A 344 13.12 24.66 -12.90
CA PRO A 344 13.28 24.60 -14.37
C PRO A 344 14.23 23.44 -14.77
N GLY A 345 13.83 22.66 -15.77
CA GLY A 345 14.56 21.49 -16.25
C GLY A 345 14.28 20.19 -15.47
N SER A 346 13.33 20.21 -14.54
CA SER A 346 12.90 19.02 -13.79
C SER A 346 11.56 18.44 -14.26
N GLU A 347 11.06 18.90 -15.40
CA GLU A 347 9.76 18.50 -15.94
C GLU A 347 9.71 16.98 -16.14
N GLY A 348 8.66 16.34 -15.59
CA GLY A 348 8.46 14.89 -15.65
C GLY A 348 9.36 14.08 -14.71
N LEU A 349 10.11 14.72 -13.81
CA LEU A 349 10.86 14.08 -12.73
C LEU A 349 10.06 14.09 -11.44
N TRP A 350 10.25 13.05 -10.62
CA TRP A 350 9.58 12.89 -9.32
C TRP A 350 10.47 12.15 -8.32
N SER A 351 10.00 11.96 -7.08
CA SER A 351 10.74 11.31 -5.99
C SER A 351 12.15 11.93 -5.75
N PRO A 352 12.23 13.25 -5.50
CA PRO A 352 13.50 13.93 -5.34
C PRO A 352 14.21 13.53 -4.05
N ARG A 353 15.51 13.28 -4.15
CA ARG A 353 16.43 13.05 -3.02
C ARG A 353 17.60 14.01 -3.12
N VAL A 354 17.66 14.95 -2.20
CA VAL A 354 18.79 15.90 -2.10
C VAL A 354 20.02 15.17 -1.60
N SER A 355 21.17 15.38 -2.26
CA SER A 355 22.45 14.85 -1.78
C SER A 355 22.85 15.51 -0.44
N PRO A 356 23.59 14.82 0.45
CA PRO A 356 24.04 15.37 1.72
C PRO A 356 24.82 16.68 1.62
N ASP A 357 25.56 16.90 0.52
CA ASP A 357 26.27 18.15 0.23
C ASP A 357 25.35 19.25 -0.35
N GLY A 358 24.10 18.90 -0.70
CA GLY A 358 23.10 19.83 -1.20
C GLY A 358 23.27 20.27 -2.66
N ARG A 359 24.19 19.66 -3.40
CA ARG A 359 24.48 20.02 -4.79
C ARG A 359 23.56 19.33 -5.78
N TYR A 360 23.24 18.08 -5.53
CA TYR A 360 22.51 17.24 -6.48
C TYR A 360 21.17 16.77 -5.95
N VAL A 361 20.30 16.40 -6.88
CA VAL A 361 19.05 15.68 -6.60
C VAL A 361 19.06 14.39 -7.41
N ALA A 362 18.93 13.24 -6.77
CA ALA A 362 18.59 11.99 -7.43
C ALA A 362 17.06 11.90 -7.54
N CYS A 363 16.55 11.61 -8.72
CA CYS A 363 15.12 11.55 -9.01
C CYS A 363 14.80 10.46 -10.04
N LEU A 364 13.53 10.09 -10.09
CA LEU A 364 13.01 9.16 -11.08
C LEU A 364 12.30 9.94 -12.18
N ASN A 365 12.32 9.40 -13.41
CA ASN A 365 11.45 9.88 -14.47
C ASN A 365 10.03 9.32 -14.27
N ARG A 366 9.05 9.85 -15.01
CA ARG A 366 7.61 9.60 -14.81
C ARG A 366 7.22 8.13 -14.69
N ASP A 367 7.79 7.26 -15.51
CA ASP A 367 7.48 5.83 -15.56
C ASP A 367 8.40 4.96 -14.66
N ALA A 368 9.23 5.60 -13.82
CA ALA A 368 10.21 4.94 -12.95
C ALA A 368 11.18 4.00 -13.69
N HIS A 369 11.48 4.30 -14.97
CA HIS A 369 12.42 3.53 -15.78
C HIS A 369 13.80 4.15 -15.86
N ARG A 370 14.00 5.35 -15.33
CA ARG A 370 15.30 6.03 -15.29
C ARG A 370 15.55 6.70 -13.96
N LEU A 371 16.73 6.44 -13.42
CA LEU A 371 17.30 7.20 -12.30
C LEU A 371 18.11 8.35 -12.88
N VAL A 372 17.75 9.57 -12.52
CA VAL A 372 18.31 10.80 -13.08
C VAL A 372 19.02 11.59 -11.98
N LEU A 373 20.22 12.04 -12.26
CA LEU A 373 20.96 13.04 -11.49
C LEU A 373 20.60 14.44 -12.02
N PHE A 374 20.20 15.33 -11.12
CA PHE A 374 19.90 16.73 -11.43
C PHE A 374 20.85 17.63 -10.62
N ASP A 375 21.60 18.51 -11.27
CA ASP A 375 22.49 19.49 -10.60
C ASP A 375 21.70 20.76 -10.30
N LEU A 376 21.54 21.08 -9.02
CA LEU A 376 20.76 22.24 -8.57
C LEU A 376 21.35 23.59 -9.00
N THR A 377 22.64 23.65 -9.27
CA THR A 377 23.35 24.89 -9.66
C THR A 377 23.28 25.12 -11.14
N THR A 378 23.65 24.12 -11.92
CA THR A 378 23.79 24.25 -13.38
C THR A 378 22.53 23.88 -14.14
N ARG A 379 21.55 23.23 -13.48
CA ARG A 379 20.34 22.64 -14.07
C ARG A 379 20.62 21.53 -15.10
N TRP A 380 21.82 21.01 -15.08
CA TRP A 380 22.21 19.88 -15.93
C TRP A 380 21.64 18.57 -15.36
N THR A 381 21.27 17.68 -16.26
CA THR A 381 20.77 16.35 -15.92
C THR A 381 21.63 15.26 -16.54
N ALA A 382 21.73 14.12 -15.88
CA ALA A 382 22.33 12.92 -16.41
C ALA A 382 21.57 11.68 -15.98
N GLU A 383 21.52 10.69 -16.85
CA GLU A 383 21.05 9.37 -16.49
C GLU A 383 22.14 8.65 -15.67
N LEU A 384 21.75 8.10 -14.52
CA LEU A 384 22.59 7.26 -13.68
C LEU A 384 22.36 5.76 -13.95
N ALA A 385 21.11 5.39 -14.19
CA ALA A 385 20.70 4.03 -14.50
C ALA A 385 19.38 4.02 -15.26
N SER A 386 19.13 2.94 -16.03
CA SER A 386 17.86 2.71 -16.71
C SER A 386 17.42 1.24 -16.66
N GLY A 387 16.12 1.01 -16.61
CA GLY A 387 15.46 -0.31 -16.57
C GLY A 387 14.09 -0.25 -15.92
N ALA A 388 13.49 -1.40 -15.63
CA ALA A 388 12.15 -1.48 -15.09
C ALA A 388 12.13 -1.43 -13.55
N ASN A 389 10.98 -1.00 -12.98
CA ASN A 389 10.69 -1.05 -11.55
C ASN A 389 11.77 -0.41 -10.66
N MET A 390 12.23 0.80 -11.04
CA MET A 390 13.16 1.55 -10.22
C MET A 390 12.46 2.23 -9.06
N GLY A 391 13.07 2.18 -7.87
CA GLY A 391 12.49 2.82 -6.69
C GLY A 391 13.50 3.18 -5.62
N TRP A 392 13.06 4.02 -4.68
CA TRP A 392 13.76 4.36 -3.45
C TRP A 392 15.21 4.82 -3.64
N PRO A 393 15.46 5.88 -4.45
CA PRO A 393 16.82 6.42 -4.53
C PRO A 393 17.27 6.97 -3.17
N GLU A 394 18.47 6.58 -2.72
CA GLU A 394 19.07 7.02 -1.46
C GLU A 394 20.54 7.35 -1.65
N TRP A 395 20.98 8.47 -1.11
CA TRP A 395 22.36 8.91 -1.21
C TRP A 395 23.26 8.23 -0.18
N SER A 396 24.49 7.88 -0.60
CA SER A 396 25.57 7.64 0.35
C SER A 396 25.91 8.92 1.12
N HIS A 397 26.43 8.77 2.34
CA HIS A 397 26.75 9.92 3.20
C HIS A 397 27.81 10.84 2.61
N ASP A 398 28.69 10.32 1.77
CA ASP A 398 29.74 11.09 1.09
C ASP A 398 29.27 11.79 -0.19
N SER A 399 27.98 11.72 -0.53
CA SER A 399 27.36 12.29 -1.76
C SER A 399 27.94 11.76 -3.09
N LYS A 400 28.62 10.61 -3.08
CA LYS A 400 29.27 10.07 -4.30
C LYS A 400 28.51 8.94 -4.96
N SER A 401 27.55 8.35 -4.27
CA SER A 401 26.79 7.21 -4.79
C SER A 401 25.31 7.34 -4.48
N VAL A 402 24.49 6.73 -5.33
CA VAL A 402 23.05 6.56 -5.12
C VAL A 402 22.74 5.07 -5.06
N PHE A 403 22.07 4.65 -3.99
CA PHE A 403 21.51 3.32 -3.85
C PHE A 403 20.06 3.34 -4.32
N PHE A 404 19.59 2.27 -4.96
CA PHE A 404 18.23 2.19 -5.47
C PHE A 404 17.78 0.74 -5.66
N LEU A 405 16.48 0.52 -5.55
CA LEU A 405 15.88 -0.77 -5.91
C LEU A 405 15.68 -0.84 -7.42
N PHE A 406 15.93 -2.01 -8.00
CA PHE A 406 15.88 -2.20 -9.43
C PHE A 406 15.68 -3.68 -9.79
N GLU A 407 14.89 -3.93 -10.84
CA GLU A 407 14.70 -5.25 -11.43
C GLU A 407 15.26 -5.26 -12.86
N PRO A 408 16.49 -5.77 -13.07
CA PRO A 408 17.05 -5.94 -14.39
C PRO A 408 16.24 -6.95 -15.23
N THR A 409 16.19 -6.78 -16.55
CA THR A 409 15.41 -7.60 -17.50
C THR A 409 15.64 -9.12 -17.37
N ASN A 410 16.81 -9.54 -16.86
CA ASN A 410 17.19 -10.96 -16.73
C ASN A 410 17.65 -11.32 -15.31
N ASP A 411 17.29 -10.54 -14.31
CA ASP A 411 17.70 -10.77 -12.91
C ASP A 411 16.50 -10.54 -11.98
N THR A 412 16.70 -10.80 -10.70
CA THR A 412 15.71 -10.61 -9.65
C THR A 412 15.77 -9.19 -9.08
N PHE A 413 14.67 -8.74 -8.52
CA PHE A 413 14.59 -7.51 -7.74
C PHE A 413 15.72 -7.44 -6.72
N SER A 414 16.51 -6.37 -6.76
CA SER A 414 17.77 -6.27 -6.05
C SER A 414 18.09 -4.82 -5.67
N LEU A 415 18.95 -4.66 -4.67
CA LEU A 415 19.51 -3.37 -4.32
C LEU A 415 20.79 -3.15 -5.14
N PHE A 416 20.86 -2.02 -5.82
CA PHE A 416 22.00 -1.55 -6.59
C PHE A 416 22.57 -0.28 -6.00
N ARG A 417 23.84 -0.01 -6.33
CA ARG A 417 24.53 1.24 -6.08
C ARG A 417 25.11 1.74 -7.41
N VAL A 418 25.04 3.05 -7.66
CA VAL A 418 25.68 3.68 -8.79
C VAL A 418 26.48 4.88 -8.31
N ARG A 419 27.74 5.00 -8.73
CA ARG A 419 28.55 6.18 -8.48
C ARG A 419 28.20 7.28 -9.49
N ILE A 420 28.22 8.54 -9.05
CA ILE A 420 27.86 9.66 -9.91
C ILE A 420 28.94 10.00 -10.94
N ASP A 421 30.20 9.60 -10.73
CA ASP A 421 31.33 9.85 -11.59
C ASP A 421 31.45 8.87 -12.76
N ASP A 422 31.28 7.56 -12.51
CA ASP A 422 31.42 6.52 -13.54
C ASP A 422 30.08 6.03 -14.10
N ARG A 423 28.97 6.23 -13.37
CA ARG A 423 27.60 5.86 -13.74
C ARG A 423 27.45 4.37 -14.11
N GLN A 424 28.20 3.50 -13.42
CA GLN A 424 28.10 2.06 -13.62
C GLN A 424 27.34 1.47 -12.43
N PRO A 425 26.11 0.96 -12.61
CA PRO A 425 25.37 0.30 -11.55
C PRO A 425 26.04 -1.00 -11.14
N GLU A 426 26.28 -1.19 -9.85
CA GLU A 426 26.74 -2.43 -9.27
C GLU A 426 25.70 -3.02 -8.33
N LYS A 427 25.51 -4.33 -8.36
CA LYS A 427 24.59 -5.05 -7.47
C LYS A 427 25.19 -5.16 -6.07
N VAL A 428 24.48 -4.63 -5.09
CA VAL A 428 24.88 -4.70 -3.67
C VAL A 428 24.38 -6.00 -3.04
N MET A 429 23.08 -6.31 -3.25
CA MET A 429 22.47 -7.54 -2.74
C MET A 429 21.24 -7.94 -3.56
N SER A 430 20.97 -9.24 -3.59
CA SER A 430 19.70 -9.78 -4.09
C SER A 430 18.64 -9.76 -3.00
N LEU A 431 17.42 -9.41 -3.38
CA LEU A 431 16.24 -9.46 -2.50
C LEU A 431 15.38 -10.70 -2.72
N LYS A 432 15.79 -11.62 -3.62
CA LYS A 432 15.03 -12.81 -4.00
C LYS A 432 14.56 -13.66 -2.80
N ASP A 433 15.43 -13.83 -1.81
CA ASP A 433 15.16 -14.68 -0.65
C ASP A 433 14.89 -13.84 0.63
N VAL A 434 14.71 -12.53 0.48
CA VAL A 434 14.40 -11.63 1.58
C VAL A 434 12.91 -11.32 1.55
N ARG A 435 12.20 -11.76 2.58
CA ARG A 435 10.79 -11.40 2.75
C ARG A 435 10.73 -9.97 3.33
N LEU A 436 10.44 -9.00 2.47
CA LEU A 436 10.28 -7.60 2.87
C LEU A 436 8.84 -7.32 3.32
N ALA A 437 8.69 -6.48 4.33
CA ALA A 437 7.39 -5.97 4.71
C ALA A 437 6.94 -4.92 3.69
N LEU A 438 5.66 -5.02 3.29
CA LEU A 438 5.03 -4.06 2.41
C LEU A 438 4.48 -2.90 3.24
N GLY A 439 5.22 -1.80 3.26
CA GLY A 439 4.81 -0.57 3.93
C GLY A 439 3.80 0.25 3.13
N LEU A 440 3.47 1.43 3.65
CA LEU A 440 2.48 2.34 3.07
C LEU A 440 2.82 2.76 1.63
N VAL A 441 4.10 2.86 1.30
CA VAL A 441 4.60 3.28 -0.02
C VAL A 441 5.44 2.17 -0.68
N GLY A 442 5.11 0.91 -0.41
CA GLY A 442 5.77 -0.26 -0.97
C GLY A 442 6.92 -0.81 -0.12
N GLU A 443 7.73 -1.66 -0.73
CA GLU A 443 8.94 -2.21 -0.12
C GLU A 443 9.98 -1.12 0.05
N TRP A 444 10.52 -0.98 1.25
CA TRP A 444 11.46 0.08 1.58
C TRP A 444 12.87 -0.45 1.82
N HIS A 445 13.85 0.34 1.40
CA HIS A 445 15.22 0.28 1.89
C HIS A 445 15.72 1.66 2.31
N GLY A 446 16.72 1.69 3.16
CA GLY A 446 17.45 2.89 3.56
C GLY A 446 18.92 2.58 3.81
N LEU A 447 19.64 3.54 4.37
CA LEU A 447 21.04 3.37 4.71
C LEU A 447 21.31 3.70 6.19
N ALA A 448 22.14 2.90 6.82
CA ALA A 448 22.73 3.21 8.12
C ALA A 448 23.80 4.32 7.97
N PRO A 449 24.29 4.93 9.06
CA PRO A 449 25.32 5.97 8.99
C PRO A 449 26.64 5.58 8.30
N ASP A 450 26.91 4.30 8.13
CA ASP A 450 28.08 3.76 7.43
C ASP A 450 27.76 3.23 6.03
N ASP A 451 26.63 3.67 5.46
CA ASP A 451 26.09 3.25 4.16
C ASP A 451 25.73 1.76 4.05
N SER A 452 25.67 1.02 5.17
CA SER A 452 25.11 -0.34 5.15
C SER A 452 23.62 -0.30 4.87
N PRO A 453 23.11 -1.14 3.97
CA PRO A 453 21.68 -1.17 3.67
C PRO A 453 20.80 -1.55 4.86
N LEU A 454 19.72 -0.83 5.03
CA LEU A 454 18.64 -1.11 5.98
C LEU A 454 17.38 -1.53 5.22
N MET A 455 16.64 -2.47 5.80
CA MET A 455 15.36 -2.93 5.25
C MET A 455 14.41 -3.35 6.37
N LEU A 456 13.12 -3.33 6.08
CA LEU A 456 12.11 -3.89 6.97
C LEU A 456 11.79 -5.31 6.52
N ARG A 457 12.27 -6.31 7.25
CA ARG A 457 11.93 -7.72 7.02
C ARG A 457 10.51 -7.98 7.52
N ASP A 458 9.73 -8.73 6.73
CA ASP A 458 8.42 -9.19 7.15
C ASP A 458 8.56 -10.37 8.13
N THR A 459 8.09 -10.16 9.34
CA THR A 459 7.97 -11.17 10.40
C THR A 459 6.52 -11.41 10.78
N ALA A 460 5.58 -10.97 9.92
CA ALA A 460 4.15 -11.19 10.11
C ALA A 460 3.83 -12.69 10.18
N SER A 461 2.86 -13.01 10.99
CA SER A 461 2.24 -14.32 11.02
C SER A 461 0.83 -14.24 10.44
N GLN A 462 0.54 -15.16 9.52
CA GLN A 462 -0.81 -15.35 8.98
C GLN A 462 -1.26 -16.76 9.28
N GLU A 463 -2.40 -16.90 9.94
CA GLU A 463 -2.97 -18.19 10.29
C GLU A 463 -4.45 -18.23 9.97
N ILE A 464 -4.95 -19.42 9.66
CA ILE A 464 -6.38 -19.65 9.48
C ILE A 464 -6.98 -19.98 10.86
N TYR A 465 -7.89 -19.13 11.31
CA TYR A 465 -8.64 -19.32 12.53
C TYR A 465 -10.02 -19.91 12.21
N ALA A 466 -10.46 -20.84 13.03
CA ALA A 466 -11.82 -21.35 13.04
C ALA A 466 -12.52 -20.79 14.30
N LEU A 467 -13.34 -19.78 14.10
CA LEU A 467 -14.12 -19.16 15.18
C LEU A 467 -15.47 -19.86 15.31
N ASP A 468 -15.93 -20.08 16.52
CA ASP A 468 -17.31 -20.53 16.74
C ASP A 468 -18.26 -19.41 16.38
N TRP A 469 -19.23 -19.71 15.52
CA TRP A 469 -20.19 -18.73 15.01
C TRP A 469 -21.52 -18.83 15.76
N GLU A 470 -21.87 -17.77 16.44
CA GLU A 470 -23.23 -17.54 16.96
C GLU A 470 -23.78 -16.28 16.28
N ALA A 471 -24.97 -16.42 15.70
CA ALA A 471 -25.59 -15.30 14.99
C ALA A 471 -25.94 -14.17 15.96
N PRO A 472 -25.58 -12.91 15.67
CA PRO A 472 -25.89 -11.77 16.52
C PRO A 472 -27.38 -11.43 16.57
#